data_308e591ac366abaed00060cc1278d3cf
#
_entry.id   308e591ac366abaed00060cc1278d3cf
#
_cell.length_a   1.000
_cell.length_b   1.000
_cell.length_c   1.000
_cell.angle_alpha   90.00
_cell.angle_beta   90.00
_cell.angle_gamma   90.00
#
_symmetry.space_group_name_H-M   'P 1'
#
loop_
_entity.id
_entity.type
_entity.pdbx_description
1 polymer ?
#
loop_
_entity_poly.entity_id
_entity_poly.type
_entity_poly.pdbx_seq_one_letter_code
_entity_poly.pdbx_strand_id
1 'polypeptide(L)'
;SRNIKISEDKILSCCEKLGVTPNVLFTGVFGILATKYSNADDSLFATIYNGRNDSRLENTVCMLVKTLPVYCVFDSKTTIQTYMTELSEQLMSSMANDIFPFSDICAKYGFNSDLVFAYQAELEDDYPIGDTMAKGDDLSLDMAKMPLLIQVRDYNNEYVLTAEYRSDMYSEAFVDGMLEAYEAAMKSMLKAKYVSEVSVLSRNAADEIAEFNHTECDYDRSK
;
A
#
# COMPACT_ATOMS: atom_id res chain seq x y z
N SER A 1 9.13 4.20 -9.49
CA SER A 1 7.76 4.73 -9.44
C SER A 1 6.92 4.19 -10.59
N ARG A 2 5.61 4.08 -10.39
CA ARG A 2 4.68 3.52 -11.36
C ARG A 2 3.31 4.21 -11.26
N ASN A 3 2.72 4.60 -12.39
CA ASN A 3 1.34 5.10 -12.39
C ASN A 3 0.37 3.92 -12.31
N ILE A 4 -0.61 4.01 -11.40
CA ILE A 4 -1.71 3.04 -11.31
C ILE A 4 -2.65 3.29 -12.48
N LYS A 5 -2.70 2.38 -13.45
CA LYS A 5 -3.52 2.49 -14.67
C LYS A 5 -4.99 2.14 -14.40
N ILE A 6 -5.58 2.82 -13.44
CA ILE A 6 -7.01 2.74 -13.11
C ILE A 6 -7.50 4.18 -12.98
N SER A 7 -8.58 4.54 -13.66
CA SER A 7 -9.13 5.89 -13.57
C SER A 7 -9.60 6.18 -12.14
N GLU A 8 -9.42 7.42 -11.71
CA GLU A 8 -9.89 7.93 -10.43
C GLU A 8 -11.37 7.63 -10.21
N ASP A 9 -12.23 7.90 -11.21
CA ASP A 9 -13.67 7.61 -11.14
C ASP A 9 -13.99 6.17 -10.72
N LYS A 10 -13.21 5.18 -11.19
CA LYS A 10 -13.41 3.78 -10.83
C LYS A 10 -13.02 3.50 -9.38
N ILE A 11 -11.98 4.15 -8.91
CA ILE A 11 -11.52 4.05 -7.52
C ILE A 11 -12.53 4.70 -6.61
N LEU A 12 -12.96 5.93 -6.90
CA LEU A 12 -13.96 6.64 -6.11
C LEU A 12 -15.31 5.92 -6.10
N SER A 13 -15.77 5.40 -7.25
CA SER A 13 -16.99 4.59 -7.33
C SER A 13 -16.88 3.30 -6.49
N CYS A 14 -15.70 2.68 -6.45
CA CYS A 14 -15.47 1.52 -5.58
C CYS A 14 -15.50 1.92 -4.10
N CYS A 15 -14.87 3.03 -3.74
CA CYS A 15 -14.89 3.57 -2.38
C CYS A 15 -16.32 3.86 -1.92
N GLU A 16 -17.11 4.52 -2.76
CA GLU A 16 -18.52 4.82 -2.48
C GLU A 16 -19.34 3.55 -2.26
N LYS A 17 -19.19 2.57 -3.15
CA LYS A 17 -19.87 1.27 -3.04
C LYS A 17 -19.51 0.52 -1.75
N LEU A 18 -18.25 0.57 -1.33
CA LEU A 18 -17.76 -0.09 -0.12
C LEU A 18 -17.96 0.76 1.14
N GLY A 19 -18.31 2.05 1.02
CA GLY A 19 -18.44 2.97 2.15
C GLY A 19 -17.11 3.27 2.83
N VAL A 20 -16.00 3.31 2.08
CA VAL A 20 -14.65 3.54 2.61
C VAL A 20 -13.95 4.70 1.88
N THR A 21 -12.89 5.21 2.47
CA THR A 21 -12.05 6.25 1.85
C THR A 21 -11.00 5.62 0.90
N PRO A 22 -10.43 6.39 -0.04
CA PRO A 22 -9.31 5.93 -0.85
C PRO A 22 -8.13 5.41 -0.01
N ASN A 23 -7.83 6.06 1.12
CA ASN A 23 -6.79 5.58 2.04
C ASN A 23 -7.06 4.14 2.52
N VAL A 24 -8.28 3.86 2.97
CA VAL A 24 -8.68 2.50 3.41
C VAL A 24 -8.58 1.52 2.26
N LEU A 25 -9.05 1.90 1.07
CA LEU A 25 -9.01 1.05 -0.12
C LEU A 25 -7.57 0.67 -0.49
N PHE A 26 -6.68 1.65 -0.62
CA PHE A 26 -5.27 1.43 -0.98
C PHE A 26 -4.52 0.66 0.12
N THR A 27 -4.76 0.99 1.39
CA THR A 27 -4.18 0.27 2.54
C THR A 27 -4.64 -1.19 2.56
N GLY A 28 -5.92 -1.44 2.27
CA GLY A 28 -6.47 -2.80 2.23
C GLY A 28 -5.88 -3.64 1.11
N VAL A 29 -5.69 -3.07 -0.09
CA VAL A 29 -5.00 -3.77 -1.19
C VAL A 29 -3.57 -4.12 -0.79
N PHE A 30 -2.89 -3.19 -0.11
CA PHE A 30 -1.54 -3.45 0.37
C PHE A 30 -1.50 -4.58 1.41
N GLY A 31 -2.47 -4.62 2.33
CA GLY A 31 -2.61 -5.72 3.30
C GLY A 31 -2.79 -7.09 2.63
N ILE A 32 -3.64 -7.16 1.60
CA ILE A 32 -3.82 -8.39 0.80
C ILE A 32 -2.51 -8.79 0.11
N LEU A 33 -1.80 -7.82 -0.49
CA LEU A 33 -0.52 -8.05 -1.13
C LEU A 33 0.51 -8.59 -0.13
N ALA A 34 0.68 -7.92 1.01
CA ALA A 34 1.64 -8.30 2.05
C ALA A 34 1.39 -9.70 2.57
N THR A 35 0.13 -10.06 2.85
CA THR A 35 -0.27 -11.40 3.29
C THR A 35 0.08 -12.47 2.25
N LYS A 36 -0.22 -12.19 0.96
CA LYS A 36 0.08 -13.16 -0.12
C LYS A 36 1.58 -13.29 -0.41
N TYR A 37 2.35 -12.20 -0.30
CA TYR A 37 3.81 -12.23 -0.48
C TYR A 37 4.54 -12.94 0.64
N SER A 38 4.06 -12.82 1.89
CA SER A 38 4.63 -13.55 3.03
C SER A 38 4.20 -15.02 3.09
N ASN A 39 3.24 -15.44 2.24
CA ASN A 39 2.60 -16.75 2.27
C ASN A 39 2.10 -17.10 3.68
N ALA A 40 1.55 -16.11 4.37
CA ALA A 40 0.97 -16.23 5.71
C ALA A 40 -0.55 -16.06 5.66
N ASP A 41 -1.22 -16.29 6.79
CA ASP A 41 -2.66 -16.09 6.94
C ASP A 41 -3.00 -14.63 7.33
N ASP A 42 -1.99 -13.86 7.72
CA ASP A 42 -2.10 -12.48 8.16
C ASP A 42 -0.90 -11.63 7.74
N SER A 43 -1.01 -10.33 7.91
CA SER A 43 0.10 -9.40 7.75
C SER A 43 0.05 -8.26 8.76
N LEU A 44 1.23 -7.82 9.18
CA LEU A 44 1.43 -6.67 10.05
C LEU A 44 2.43 -5.73 9.39
N PHE A 45 2.02 -4.48 9.20
CA PHE A 45 2.86 -3.42 8.67
C PHE A 45 2.53 -2.09 9.36
N ALA A 46 3.29 -1.05 9.05
CA ALA A 46 3.01 0.28 9.57
C ALA A 46 2.37 1.17 8.51
N THR A 47 1.57 2.14 8.97
CA THR A 47 1.09 3.25 8.13
C THR A 47 1.44 4.59 8.73
N ILE A 48 1.46 5.62 7.89
CA ILE A 48 1.76 6.99 8.30
C ILE A 48 0.44 7.76 8.44
N TYR A 49 0.31 8.45 9.56
CA TYR A 49 -0.83 9.27 9.91
C TYR A 49 -0.39 10.70 10.23
N ASN A 50 -1.09 11.71 9.71
CA ASN A 50 -0.69 13.10 9.84
C ASN A 50 -0.89 13.71 11.24
N GLY A 51 -1.69 13.07 12.10
CA GLY A 51 -1.93 13.51 13.48
C GLY A 51 -2.74 14.80 13.62
N ARG A 52 -3.44 15.27 12.56
CA ARG A 52 -4.15 16.56 12.53
C ARG A 52 -5.68 16.43 12.52
N ASN A 53 -6.23 15.49 13.26
CA ASN A 53 -7.69 15.28 13.34
C ASN A 53 -8.44 16.40 14.07
N ASP A 54 -7.75 17.21 14.86
CA ASP A 54 -8.34 18.32 15.59
C ASP A 54 -8.14 19.62 14.81
N SER A 55 -9.22 20.32 14.48
CA SER A 55 -9.16 21.58 13.72
C SER A 55 -8.28 22.65 14.40
N ARG A 56 -8.07 22.57 15.72
CA ARG A 56 -7.15 23.44 16.46
C ARG A 56 -5.69 23.23 16.08
N LEU A 57 -5.36 22.08 15.51
CA LEU A 57 -4.00 21.71 15.10
C LEU A 57 -3.68 22.06 13.64
N GLU A 58 -4.69 22.48 12.86
CA GLU A 58 -4.57 22.74 11.42
C GLU A 58 -3.42 23.73 11.11
N ASN A 59 -3.34 24.83 11.86
CA ASN A 59 -2.33 25.87 11.68
C ASN A 59 -1.13 25.73 12.66
N THR A 60 -0.96 24.58 13.30
CA THR A 60 0.12 24.37 14.27
C THR A 60 1.40 23.93 13.55
N VAL A 61 2.49 24.68 13.73
CA VAL A 61 3.80 24.32 13.18
C VAL A 61 4.54 23.41 14.15
N CYS A 62 4.36 22.10 13.98
CA CYS A 62 5.11 21.08 14.72
C CYS A 62 5.03 19.70 14.00
N MET A 63 5.86 18.77 14.43
CA MET A 63 5.82 17.37 13.97
C MET A 63 4.67 16.65 14.69
N LEU A 64 3.57 16.40 13.98
CA LEU A 64 2.42 15.66 14.47
C LEU A 64 2.28 14.27 13.80
N VAL A 65 3.10 14.01 12.78
CA VAL A 65 3.08 12.75 12.04
C VAL A 65 3.38 11.58 12.98
N LYS A 66 2.55 10.55 12.89
CA LYS A 66 2.64 9.33 13.68
C LYS A 66 2.71 8.11 12.78
N THR A 67 3.34 7.07 13.31
CA THR A 67 3.33 5.74 12.71
C THR A 67 2.34 4.89 13.49
N LEU A 68 1.43 4.20 12.78
CA LEU A 68 0.41 3.34 13.36
C LEU A 68 0.56 1.92 12.83
N PRO A 69 0.39 0.87 13.65
CA PRO A 69 0.37 -0.50 13.17
C PRO A 69 -0.95 -0.80 12.44
N VAL A 70 -0.86 -1.56 11.37
CA VAL A 70 -2.00 -2.10 10.62
C VAL A 70 -1.88 -3.61 10.61
N TYR A 71 -2.91 -4.29 11.08
CA TYR A 71 -3.00 -5.74 11.09
C TYR A 71 -4.11 -6.19 10.16
N CYS A 72 -3.76 -7.02 9.19
CA CYS A 72 -4.70 -7.57 8.23
C CYS A 72 -4.78 -9.08 8.37
N VAL A 73 -5.97 -9.60 8.56
CA VAL A 73 -6.29 -11.03 8.63
C VAL A 73 -7.56 -11.30 7.85
N PHE A 74 -7.59 -12.38 7.08
CA PHE A 74 -8.77 -12.81 6.33
C PHE A 74 -8.68 -14.28 5.99
N ASP A 75 -9.81 -14.90 5.78
CA ASP A 75 -9.94 -16.28 5.32
C ASP A 75 -10.53 -16.36 3.90
N SER A 76 -10.72 -17.57 3.40
CA SER A 76 -11.27 -17.80 2.07
C SER A 76 -12.73 -17.36 1.89
N LYS A 77 -13.46 -17.07 2.97
CA LYS A 77 -14.86 -16.66 2.97
C LYS A 77 -15.05 -15.19 3.26
N THR A 78 -13.98 -14.48 3.66
CA THR A 78 -14.03 -13.05 3.95
C THR A 78 -14.35 -12.28 2.67
N THR A 79 -15.45 -11.53 2.68
CA THR A 79 -15.80 -10.68 1.54
C THR A 79 -14.96 -9.42 1.51
N ILE A 80 -14.77 -8.82 0.32
CA ILE A 80 -14.11 -7.51 0.19
C ILE A 80 -14.80 -6.47 1.06
N GLN A 81 -16.14 -6.46 1.10
CA GLN A 81 -16.90 -5.52 1.93
C GLN A 81 -16.58 -5.67 3.42
N THR A 82 -16.61 -6.89 3.95
CA THR A 82 -16.31 -7.16 5.36
C THR A 82 -14.89 -6.73 5.70
N TYR A 83 -13.91 -7.17 4.90
CA TYR A 83 -12.50 -6.85 5.10
C TYR A 83 -12.24 -5.33 5.12
N MET A 84 -12.80 -4.59 4.16
CA MET A 84 -12.61 -3.14 4.07
C MET A 84 -13.31 -2.39 5.20
N THR A 85 -14.47 -2.87 5.66
CA THR A 85 -15.19 -2.28 6.80
C THR A 85 -14.38 -2.47 8.09
N GLU A 86 -13.92 -3.69 8.37
CA GLU A 86 -13.10 -4.01 9.55
C GLU A 86 -11.78 -3.22 9.56
N LEU A 87 -11.12 -3.11 8.39
CA LEU A 87 -9.91 -2.30 8.26
C LEU A 87 -10.18 -0.80 8.50
N SER A 88 -11.29 -0.27 8.01
CA SER A 88 -11.70 1.12 8.25
C SER A 88 -11.90 1.38 9.75
N GLU A 89 -12.60 0.49 10.43
CA GLU A 89 -12.83 0.57 11.88
C GLU A 89 -11.51 0.50 12.66
N GLN A 90 -10.61 -0.40 12.27
CA GLN A 90 -9.28 -0.53 12.86
C GLN A 90 -8.46 0.76 12.72
N LEU A 91 -8.40 1.32 11.51
CA LEU A 91 -7.66 2.56 11.26
C LEU A 91 -8.24 3.72 12.07
N MET A 92 -9.55 3.90 12.09
CA MET A 92 -10.21 4.94 12.89
C MET A 92 -9.94 4.75 14.39
N SER A 93 -10.02 3.52 14.90
CA SER A 93 -9.70 3.21 16.29
C SER A 93 -8.24 3.50 16.63
N SER A 94 -7.30 3.15 15.74
CA SER A 94 -5.88 3.43 15.91
C SER A 94 -5.60 4.93 15.95
N MET A 95 -6.23 5.70 15.07
CA MET A 95 -6.12 7.16 15.03
C MET A 95 -6.71 7.83 16.30
N ALA A 96 -7.80 7.28 16.82
CA ALA A 96 -8.41 7.78 18.06
C ALA A 96 -7.59 7.48 19.33
N ASN A 97 -6.71 6.47 19.27
CA ASN A 97 -5.88 5.99 20.38
C ASN A 97 -4.38 6.20 20.13
N ASP A 98 -3.99 7.20 19.37
CA ASP A 98 -2.64 7.46 18.87
C ASP A 98 -1.66 8.07 19.89
N ILE A 99 -1.95 7.95 21.19
CA ILE A 99 -1.17 8.54 22.28
C ILE A 99 0.14 7.78 22.58
N PHE A 100 0.23 6.50 22.19
CA PHE A 100 1.41 5.70 22.42
C PHE A 100 2.41 5.80 21.25
N PRO A 101 3.71 6.03 21.53
CA PRO A 101 4.73 5.96 20.50
C PRO A 101 4.77 4.58 19.84
N PHE A 102 4.95 4.54 18.52
CA PHE A 102 5.05 3.29 17.77
C PHE A 102 6.19 2.39 18.27
N SER A 103 7.33 2.99 18.67
CA SER A 103 8.45 2.28 19.28
C SER A 103 8.08 1.52 20.56
N ASP A 104 7.20 2.08 21.39
CA ASP A 104 6.77 1.45 22.62
C ASP A 104 5.83 0.26 22.33
N ILE A 105 4.99 0.39 21.30
CA ILE A 105 4.15 -0.71 20.81
C ILE A 105 5.04 -1.84 20.30
N CYS A 106 6.03 -1.53 19.45
CA CYS A 106 6.99 -2.50 18.94
C CYS A 106 7.73 -3.23 20.07
N ALA A 107 8.27 -2.48 21.03
CA ALA A 107 9.00 -3.05 22.16
C ALA A 107 8.10 -3.93 23.04
N LYS A 108 6.85 -3.54 23.28
CA LYS A 108 5.90 -4.27 24.10
C LYS A 108 5.47 -5.60 23.48
N TYR A 109 5.25 -5.61 22.18
CA TYR A 109 4.71 -6.77 21.46
C TYR A 109 5.76 -7.55 20.67
N GLY A 110 7.03 -7.12 20.69
CA GLY A 110 8.16 -7.85 20.11
C GLY A 110 8.17 -7.91 18.60
N PHE A 111 7.67 -6.88 17.90
CA PHE A 111 7.74 -6.81 16.45
C PHE A 111 8.50 -5.57 15.95
N ASN A 112 9.07 -5.67 14.77
CA ASN A 112 9.61 -4.54 14.01
C ASN A 112 8.78 -4.37 12.75
N SER A 113 8.49 -3.12 12.37
CA SER A 113 7.86 -2.85 11.09
C SER A 113 8.93 -2.44 10.08
N ASP A 114 9.37 -3.41 9.29
CA ASP A 114 10.27 -3.18 8.16
C ASP A 114 9.50 -2.76 6.90
N LEU A 115 8.18 -2.89 6.94
CA LEU A 115 7.26 -2.62 5.85
C LEU A 115 6.32 -1.48 6.24
N VAL A 116 6.35 -0.40 5.46
CA VAL A 116 5.51 0.78 5.67
C VAL A 116 4.70 1.05 4.42
N PHE A 117 3.41 1.32 4.61
CA PHE A 117 2.53 1.79 3.56
C PHE A 117 2.02 3.19 3.88
N ALA A 118 2.05 4.10 2.91
CA ALA A 118 1.51 5.45 3.07
C ALA A 118 0.59 5.82 1.91
N TYR A 119 -0.53 6.45 2.24
CA TYR A 119 -1.37 7.13 1.26
C TYR A 119 -1.28 8.63 1.49
N GLN A 120 -0.98 9.38 0.44
CA GLN A 120 -0.95 10.84 0.46
C GLN A 120 -1.99 11.38 -0.53
N ALA A 121 -3.06 11.96 0.02
CA ALA A 121 -4.01 12.72 -0.78
C ALA A 121 -3.35 14.02 -1.24
N GLU A 122 -3.84 14.54 -2.36
CA GLU A 122 -3.44 15.78 -3.04
C GLU A 122 -2.29 16.55 -2.37
N LEU A 123 -1.11 16.44 -2.95
CA LEU A 123 0.00 17.34 -2.65
C LEU A 123 -0.11 18.48 -3.65
N GLU A 124 -0.42 19.68 -3.17
CA GLU A 124 -0.23 20.88 -3.97
C GLU A 124 1.27 21.05 -4.20
N ASP A 125 1.72 20.86 -5.43
CA ASP A 125 3.13 21.08 -5.78
C ASP A 125 3.47 22.56 -5.93
N ASP A 126 2.47 23.40 -6.11
CA ASP A 126 2.61 24.82 -6.34
C ASP A 126 2.05 25.62 -5.15
N TYR A 127 2.93 26.34 -4.45
CA TYR A 127 2.55 27.21 -3.32
C TYR A 127 2.74 28.67 -3.67
N PRO A 128 1.73 29.54 -3.45
CA PRO A 128 1.91 30.98 -3.62
C PRO A 128 2.84 31.54 -2.55
N ILE A 129 3.93 32.19 -2.98
CA ILE A 129 4.85 32.96 -2.13
C ILE A 129 4.90 34.38 -2.62
N GLY A 130 4.16 35.29 -1.98
CA GLY A 130 4.00 36.66 -2.45
C GLY A 130 3.36 36.71 -3.85
N ASP A 131 4.03 37.33 -4.80
CA ASP A 131 3.59 37.45 -6.20
C ASP A 131 4.10 36.33 -7.11
N THR A 132 4.72 35.27 -6.55
CA THR A 132 5.30 34.15 -7.28
C THR A 132 4.75 32.82 -6.81
N MET A 133 4.81 31.80 -7.70
CA MET A 133 4.49 30.41 -7.35
C MET A 133 5.80 29.65 -7.09
N ALA A 134 5.92 29.09 -5.90
CA ALA A 134 7.00 28.13 -5.61
C ALA A 134 6.57 26.75 -6.08
N LYS A 135 7.47 26.07 -6.80
CA LYS A 135 7.25 24.68 -7.21
C LYS A 135 7.89 23.76 -6.19
N GLY A 136 7.13 22.74 -5.79
CA GLY A 136 7.68 21.64 -5.03
C GLY A 136 8.68 20.86 -5.88
N ASP A 137 9.84 20.52 -5.30
CA ASP A 137 10.82 19.63 -5.92
C ASP A 137 11.10 18.45 -4.98
N ASP A 138 11.07 17.24 -5.51
CA ASP A 138 11.36 16.02 -4.74
C ASP A 138 12.87 15.94 -4.50
N LEU A 139 13.28 16.26 -3.29
CA LEU A 139 14.65 16.02 -2.84
C LEU A 139 14.81 14.52 -2.54
N SER A 140 15.34 13.76 -3.49
CA SER A 140 15.75 12.39 -3.23
C SER A 140 16.99 12.38 -2.34
N LEU A 141 16.90 11.73 -1.19
CA LEU A 141 18.05 11.41 -0.36
C LEU A 141 18.56 10.02 -0.78
N ASP A 142 19.88 9.87 -0.93
CA ASP A 142 20.50 8.57 -1.23
C ASP A 142 20.39 7.55 -0.07
N MET A 143 19.47 7.77 0.88
CA MET A 143 19.36 7.00 2.09
C MET A 143 17.88 6.76 2.44
N ALA A 144 17.44 5.51 2.30
CA ALA A 144 16.10 5.09 2.70
C ALA A 144 15.96 5.12 4.23
N LYS A 145 14.91 5.77 4.74
CA LYS A 145 14.61 5.87 6.18
C LYS A 145 14.04 4.56 6.73
N MET A 146 13.30 3.84 5.90
CA MET A 146 12.66 2.56 6.25
C MET A 146 13.22 1.47 5.35
N PRO A 147 13.24 0.20 5.80
CA PRO A 147 13.65 -0.90 4.93
C PRO A 147 12.87 -0.97 3.62
N LEU A 148 11.54 -0.81 3.68
CA LEU A 148 10.67 -0.72 2.50
C LEU A 148 9.45 0.16 2.81
N LEU A 149 9.33 1.26 2.10
CA LEU A 149 8.17 2.14 2.10
C LEU A 149 7.50 2.07 0.72
N ILE A 150 6.24 1.66 0.69
CA ILE A 150 5.38 1.75 -0.50
C ILE A 150 4.39 2.89 -0.28
N GLN A 151 4.28 3.77 -1.25
CA GLN A 151 3.46 4.95 -1.13
C GLN A 151 2.56 5.12 -2.36
N VAL A 152 1.30 5.46 -2.13
CA VAL A 152 0.37 5.94 -3.16
C VAL A 152 0.19 7.43 -2.98
N ARG A 153 0.46 8.19 -4.03
CA ARG A 153 0.22 9.64 -4.10
C ARG A 153 -0.94 9.90 -5.06
N ASP A 154 -1.85 10.76 -4.64
CA ASP A 154 -2.85 11.34 -5.51
C ASP A 154 -2.25 12.61 -6.13
N TYR A 155 -2.14 12.63 -7.45
CA TYR A 155 -1.50 13.72 -8.18
C TYR A 155 -2.19 13.94 -9.52
N ASN A 156 -2.77 15.11 -9.72
CA ASN A 156 -3.43 15.52 -10.97
C ASN A 156 -4.48 14.50 -11.48
N ASN A 157 -5.35 14.00 -10.61
CA ASN A 157 -6.36 12.97 -10.88
C ASN A 157 -5.77 11.62 -11.33
N GLU A 158 -4.50 11.38 -11.00
CA GLU A 158 -3.82 10.09 -11.21
C GLU A 158 -3.23 9.59 -9.89
N TYR A 159 -3.22 8.29 -9.71
CA TYR A 159 -2.57 7.68 -8.55
C TYR A 159 -1.19 7.17 -8.95
N VAL A 160 -0.17 7.69 -8.29
CA VAL A 160 1.22 7.31 -8.50
C VAL A 160 1.68 6.42 -7.36
N LEU A 161 2.11 5.22 -7.70
CA LEU A 161 2.69 4.26 -6.77
C LEU A 161 4.21 4.42 -6.78
N THR A 162 4.80 4.66 -5.62
CA THR A 162 6.25 4.80 -5.46
C THR A 162 6.76 3.83 -4.41
N ALA A 163 8.03 3.46 -4.51
CA ALA A 163 8.74 2.69 -3.51
C ALA A 163 10.06 3.37 -3.15
N GLU A 164 10.32 3.48 -1.85
CA GLU A 164 11.62 3.81 -1.28
C GLU A 164 12.10 2.58 -0.49
N TYR A 165 13.30 2.09 -0.77
CA TYR A 165 13.79 0.86 -0.17
C TYR A 165 15.30 0.85 0.04
N ARG A 166 15.74 0.03 0.96
CA ARG A 166 17.17 -0.23 1.20
C ARG A 166 17.68 -1.24 0.17
N SER A 167 18.61 -0.81 -0.66
CA SER A 167 19.19 -1.64 -1.74
C SER A 167 20.08 -2.78 -1.24
N ASP A 168 20.51 -2.72 0.04
CA ASP A 168 21.21 -3.83 0.71
C ASP A 168 20.26 -4.95 1.21
N MET A 169 18.94 -4.68 1.24
CA MET A 169 17.92 -5.66 1.68
C MET A 169 17.05 -6.14 0.52
N TYR A 170 16.73 -5.27 -0.43
CA TYR A 170 15.80 -5.56 -1.53
C TYR A 170 16.43 -5.24 -2.88
N SER A 171 16.28 -6.15 -3.84
CA SER A 171 16.68 -5.88 -5.22
C SER A 171 15.64 -5.02 -5.94
N GLU A 172 16.08 -4.24 -6.93
CA GLU A 172 15.20 -3.45 -7.79
C GLU A 172 14.12 -4.32 -8.45
N ALA A 173 14.51 -5.49 -8.99
CA ALA A 173 13.58 -6.42 -9.62
C ALA A 173 12.49 -6.93 -8.68
N PHE A 174 12.83 -7.18 -7.40
CA PHE A 174 11.83 -7.57 -6.39
C PHE A 174 10.83 -6.44 -6.13
N VAL A 175 11.34 -5.21 -5.96
CA VAL A 175 10.48 -4.05 -5.68
C VAL A 175 9.60 -3.71 -6.88
N ASP A 176 10.13 -3.74 -8.10
CA ASP A 176 9.35 -3.53 -9.32
C ASP A 176 8.26 -4.61 -9.49
N GLY A 177 8.59 -5.87 -9.23
CA GLY A 177 7.61 -6.96 -9.21
C GLY A 177 6.51 -6.75 -8.18
N MET A 178 6.86 -6.22 -6.99
CA MET A 178 5.89 -5.89 -5.94
C MET A 178 4.95 -4.75 -6.35
N LEU A 179 5.47 -3.71 -7.03
CA LEU A 179 4.63 -2.63 -7.55
C LEU A 179 3.69 -3.13 -8.67
N GLU A 180 4.15 -4.02 -9.53
CA GLU A 180 3.30 -4.67 -10.55
C GLU A 180 2.20 -5.52 -9.90
N ALA A 181 2.57 -6.29 -8.88
CA ALA A 181 1.62 -7.13 -8.16
C ALA A 181 0.58 -6.29 -7.40
N TYR A 182 0.97 -5.13 -6.85
CA TYR A 182 0.03 -4.18 -6.24
C TYR A 182 -1.01 -3.68 -7.25
N GLU A 183 -0.56 -3.25 -8.44
CA GLU A 183 -1.47 -2.81 -9.50
C GLU A 183 -2.40 -3.95 -9.96
N ALA A 184 -1.89 -5.17 -10.07
CA ALA A 184 -2.68 -6.36 -10.40
C ALA A 184 -3.73 -6.66 -9.31
N ALA A 185 -3.32 -6.61 -8.04
CA ALA A 185 -4.21 -6.77 -6.89
C ALA A 185 -5.35 -5.75 -6.89
N MET A 186 -5.04 -4.47 -7.11
CA MET A 186 -6.03 -3.41 -7.20
C MET A 186 -7.04 -3.70 -8.31
N LYS A 187 -6.58 -4.02 -9.54
CA LYS A 187 -7.46 -4.35 -10.68
C LYS A 187 -8.34 -5.57 -10.42
N SER A 188 -7.77 -6.57 -9.74
CA SER A 188 -8.47 -7.81 -9.39
C SER A 188 -9.53 -7.56 -8.33
N MET A 189 -9.20 -6.81 -7.28
CA MET A 189 -10.10 -6.49 -6.16
C MET A 189 -11.37 -5.75 -6.62
N LEU A 190 -11.27 -4.84 -7.61
CA LEU A 190 -12.45 -4.14 -8.15
C LEU A 190 -13.52 -5.07 -8.73
N LYS A 191 -13.20 -6.34 -8.97
CA LYS A 191 -14.08 -7.35 -9.57
C LYS A 191 -14.40 -8.51 -8.63
N ALA A 192 -13.58 -8.69 -7.59
CA ALA A 192 -13.67 -9.81 -6.66
C ALA A 192 -14.82 -9.61 -5.67
N LYS A 193 -15.40 -10.71 -5.23
CA LYS A 193 -16.38 -10.75 -4.13
C LYS A 193 -15.69 -11.12 -2.82
N TYR A 194 -14.77 -12.06 -2.87
CA TYR A 194 -14.01 -12.56 -1.72
C TYR A 194 -12.55 -12.13 -1.80
N VAL A 195 -11.89 -11.92 -0.65
CA VAL A 195 -10.48 -11.56 -0.60
C VAL A 195 -9.58 -12.65 -1.22
N SER A 196 -9.97 -13.91 -1.07
CA SER A 196 -9.27 -15.06 -1.67
C SER A 196 -9.19 -15.00 -3.20
N GLU A 197 -10.15 -14.37 -3.86
CA GLU A 197 -10.22 -14.22 -5.32
C GLU A 197 -9.27 -13.13 -5.86
N VAL A 198 -8.75 -12.25 -4.98
CA VAL A 198 -7.85 -11.18 -5.41
C VAL A 198 -6.53 -11.77 -5.88
N SER A 199 -6.23 -11.62 -7.16
CA SER A 199 -4.95 -12.05 -7.74
C SER A 199 -3.90 -10.94 -7.59
N VAL A 200 -2.73 -11.31 -7.10
CA VAL A 200 -1.52 -10.46 -7.08
C VAL A 200 -0.59 -10.75 -8.25
N LEU A 201 -0.99 -11.66 -9.15
CA LEU A 201 -0.18 -12.09 -10.27
C LEU A 201 -0.24 -11.02 -11.38
N SER A 202 0.86 -10.35 -11.63
CA SER A 202 1.01 -9.46 -12.78
C SER A 202 1.03 -10.27 -14.10
N ARG A 203 0.77 -9.58 -15.22
CA ARG A 203 0.86 -10.24 -16.52
C ARG A 203 2.28 -10.74 -16.81
N ASN A 204 3.29 -9.94 -16.48
CA ASN A 204 4.69 -10.31 -16.67
C ASN A 204 5.04 -11.56 -15.86
N ALA A 205 4.65 -11.61 -14.59
CA ALA A 205 4.88 -12.78 -13.74
C ALA A 205 4.11 -14.02 -14.24
N ALA A 206 2.90 -13.84 -14.78
CA ALA A 206 2.14 -14.95 -15.37
C ALA A 206 2.81 -15.52 -16.62
N ASP A 207 3.33 -14.65 -17.48
CA ASP A 207 4.04 -15.03 -18.70
C ASP A 207 5.36 -15.76 -18.35
N GLU A 208 6.10 -15.28 -17.34
CA GLU A 208 7.32 -15.91 -16.82
C GLU A 208 7.05 -17.31 -16.23
N ILE A 209 5.99 -17.46 -15.44
CA ILE A 209 5.58 -18.77 -14.90
C ILE A 209 5.19 -19.72 -16.04
N ALA A 210 4.50 -19.22 -17.07
CA ALA A 210 4.14 -20.02 -18.23
C ALA A 210 5.37 -20.51 -18.99
N GLU A 211 6.41 -19.67 -19.12
CA GLU A 211 7.69 -20.02 -19.74
C GLU A 211 8.43 -21.09 -18.92
N PHE A 212 8.50 -20.93 -17.58
CA PHE A 212 9.10 -21.96 -16.72
C PHE A 212 8.37 -23.31 -16.78
N ASN A 213 7.06 -23.30 -17.00
CA ASN A 213 6.26 -24.50 -17.12
C ASN A 213 6.30 -25.13 -18.52
N HIS A 214 6.94 -24.50 -19.49
CA HIS A 214 7.13 -25.06 -20.84
C HIS A 214 8.23 -26.15 -20.82
N THR A 215 7.93 -27.23 -20.13
CA THR A 215 8.87 -28.36 -19.94
C THR A 215 8.54 -29.57 -20.79
N GLU A 216 7.70 -29.42 -21.81
CA GLU A 216 7.36 -30.50 -22.73
C GLU A 216 8.58 -30.90 -23.55
N CYS A 217 9.02 -32.12 -23.38
CA CYS A 217 10.02 -32.70 -24.24
C CYS A 217 9.62 -34.14 -24.65
N ASP A 218 9.90 -34.51 -25.90
CA ASP A 218 9.70 -35.86 -26.38
C ASP A 218 10.75 -36.80 -25.75
N TYR A 219 10.29 -37.68 -24.88
CA TYR A 219 11.13 -38.77 -24.35
C TYR A 219 11.04 -39.97 -25.27
N ASP A 220 12.17 -40.41 -25.80
CA ASP A 220 12.27 -41.69 -26.47
C ASP A 220 12.03 -42.83 -25.44
N ARG A 221 10.82 -43.43 -25.51
CA ARG A 221 10.39 -44.53 -24.65
C ARG A 221 10.89 -45.90 -25.11
N SER A 222 11.75 -45.93 -26.12
CA SER A 222 12.27 -47.17 -26.73
C SER A 222 13.57 -47.70 -26.11
N LYS A 223 13.98 -47.17 -24.94
CA LYS A 223 15.12 -47.66 -24.16
C LYS A 223 14.69 -48.25 -22.83
#